data_2efb4a6bf6c8cd9f9f9e96a2bbc945ed
#
_entry.id   2efb4a6bf6c8cd9f9f9e96a2bbc945ed
#
_cell.length_a   1.000
_cell.length_b   1.000
_cell.length_c   1.000
_cell.angle_alpha   90.00
_cell.angle_beta   90.00
_cell.angle_gamma   90.00
#
_symmetry.space_group_name_H-M   'P 1'
#
loop_
_entity.id
_entity.type
_entity.pdbx_description
1 polymer ?
#
loop_
_entity_poly.entity_id
_entity_poly.type
_entity_poly.pdbx_seq_one_letter_code
_entity_poly.pdbx_strand_id
1 'polypeptide(L)'
;MTAIERGMPGAVGGSEGAVLVVDDEPAMLTALQRLFHSARLPVRCFASGEALLAAPELANAVCLVLDVRMPGLSGLEVQAELRRRGMQLPTIFLTGAADVPLAVSAMRDGALDFIEKPFEPEHLVQRVQQAMQLGRHRRLQQAERAEVQARLATLTPREREVLDLVVKGLTNKEIGRMLGTSHRTVDIHRSKVMEKMRAEALAEL
;
A
#
# COMPACT_ATOMS: atom_id res chain seq x y z
N MET A 1 10.49 -41.56 0.53
CA MET A 1 9.85 -41.72 1.85
C MET A 1 10.40 -40.62 2.72
N THR A 2 9.78 -39.67 3.27
CA THR A 2 8.36 -39.32 3.44
C THR A 2 8.30 -37.85 3.85
N ALA A 3 7.39 -37.11 3.29
CA ALA A 3 7.04 -35.73 3.62
C ALA A 3 6.86 -35.51 5.12
N ILE A 4 7.28 -34.35 5.59
CA ILE A 4 6.64 -33.70 6.75
C ILE A 4 6.21 -32.30 6.32
N GLU A 5 5.12 -32.23 5.57
CA GLU A 5 4.19 -31.11 5.61
C GLU A 5 3.50 -31.15 6.98
N ARG A 6 3.85 -30.26 7.86
CA ARG A 6 2.94 -29.87 8.94
C ARG A 6 2.63 -28.41 8.80
N GLY A 7 1.54 -28.13 8.08
CA GLY A 7 0.81 -26.88 8.17
C GLY A 7 0.43 -26.64 9.62
N MET A 8 0.82 -25.49 10.14
CA MET A 8 0.26 -24.94 11.36
C MET A 8 -0.82 -23.91 10.96
N PRO A 9 -2.06 -24.06 11.46
CA PRO A 9 -3.10 -23.09 11.27
C PRO A 9 -2.91 -21.96 12.29
N GLY A 10 -2.48 -20.83 11.83
CA GLY A 10 -2.46 -19.60 12.59
C GLY A 10 -3.16 -18.49 11.80
N ALA A 11 -4.43 -18.72 11.43
CA ALA A 11 -5.30 -17.65 11.00
C ALA A 11 -5.69 -16.81 12.22
N VAL A 12 -4.86 -15.82 12.55
CA VAL A 12 -5.31 -14.70 13.37
C VAL A 12 -5.98 -13.72 12.43
N GLY A 13 -7.28 -13.58 12.64
CA GLY A 13 -8.20 -12.86 11.81
C GLY A 13 -7.93 -11.38 11.67
N GLY A 14 -8.53 -10.79 10.62
CA GLY A 14 -8.84 -9.36 10.52
C GLY A 14 -7.73 -8.56 9.88
N SER A 15 -8.02 -7.95 8.76
CA SER A 15 -7.53 -6.70 8.13
C SER A 15 -6.17 -6.05 8.52
N GLU A 16 -5.42 -6.59 9.45
CA GLU A 16 -4.09 -6.11 9.84
C GLU A 16 -3.05 -6.64 8.85
N GLY A 17 -2.58 -5.75 7.96
CA GLY A 17 -1.55 -6.08 7.00
C GLY A 17 -0.27 -6.63 7.63
N ALA A 18 0.45 -7.50 6.91
CA ALA A 18 1.65 -8.18 7.39
C ALA A 18 2.94 -7.43 7.02
N VAL A 19 3.97 -7.64 7.84
CA VAL A 19 5.36 -7.37 7.49
C VAL A 19 5.86 -8.51 6.60
N LEU A 20 6.39 -8.17 5.44
CA LEU A 20 7.05 -9.15 4.57
C LEU A 20 8.57 -8.99 4.72
N VAL A 21 9.24 -10.09 4.97
CA VAL A 21 10.69 -10.15 5.18
C VAL A 21 11.31 -10.95 4.05
N VAL A 22 12.36 -10.42 3.44
CA VAL A 22 13.12 -11.13 2.40
C VAL A 22 14.60 -11.10 2.74
N ASP A 23 15.18 -12.28 2.85
CA ASP A 23 16.61 -12.47 3.11
C ASP A 23 16.98 -13.86 2.59
N ASP A 24 18.10 -14.03 1.92
CA ASP A 24 18.52 -15.34 1.38
C ASP A 24 19.15 -16.24 2.44
N GLU A 25 19.43 -15.72 3.64
CA GLU A 25 19.98 -16.48 4.75
C GLU A 25 18.87 -17.08 5.62
N PRO A 26 18.70 -18.44 5.65
CA PRO A 26 17.63 -19.08 6.42
C PRO A 26 17.71 -18.82 7.93
N ALA A 27 18.95 -18.66 8.46
CA ALA A 27 19.16 -18.34 9.87
C ALA A 27 18.60 -16.95 10.22
N MET A 28 18.83 -15.96 9.34
CA MET A 28 18.31 -14.61 9.49
C MET A 28 16.77 -14.60 9.42
N LEU A 29 16.17 -15.27 8.44
CA LEU A 29 14.71 -15.40 8.34
C LEU A 29 14.10 -16.00 9.61
N THR A 30 14.72 -17.05 10.14
CA THR A 30 14.27 -17.70 11.39
C THR A 30 14.36 -16.74 12.59
N ALA A 31 15.46 -16.00 12.69
CA ALA A 31 15.67 -15.01 13.76
C ALA A 31 14.65 -13.86 13.68
N LEU A 32 14.45 -13.29 12.49
CA LEU A 32 13.50 -12.20 12.26
C LEU A 32 12.05 -12.65 12.48
N GLN A 33 11.70 -13.87 12.05
CA GLN A 33 10.39 -14.44 12.30
C GLN A 33 10.09 -14.55 13.80
N ARG A 34 11.04 -15.08 14.58
CA ARG A 34 10.92 -15.18 16.04
C ARG A 34 10.83 -13.82 16.71
N LEU A 35 11.66 -12.86 16.28
CA LEU A 35 11.67 -11.50 16.79
C LEU A 35 10.31 -10.83 16.59
N PHE A 36 9.78 -10.86 15.39
CA PHE A 36 8.49 -10.20 15.08
C PHE A 36 7.31 -10.94 15.73
N HIS A 37 7.34 -12.27 15.82
CA HIS A 37 6.32 -13.00 16.59
C HIS A 37 6.34 -12.63 18.08
N SER A 38 7.53 -12.48 18.70
CA SER A 38 7.63 -12.06 20.10
C SER A 38 7.07 -10.65 20.32
N ALA A 39 7.22 -9.78 19.31
CA ALA A 39 6.64 -8.43 19.29
C ALA A 39 5.15 -8.41 18.85
N ARG A 40 4.53 -9.58 18.63
CA ARG A 40 3.14 -9.74 18.14
C ARG A 40 2.88 -9.07 16.80
N LEU A 41 3.89 -8.98 15.94
CA LEU A 41 3.75 -8.46 14.59
C LEU A 41 3.46 -9.60 13.61
N PRO A 42 2.42 -9.49 12.77
CA PRO A 42 2.15 -10.47 11.72
C PRO A 42 3.27 -10.41 10.68
N VAL A 43 3.96 -11.53 10.46
CA VAL A 43 5.13 -11.62 9.57
C VAL A 43 5.00 -12.78 8.60
N ARG A 44 5.51 -12.59 7.37
CA ARG A 44 5.78 -13.63 6.36
C ARG A 44 7.20 -13.46 5.85
N CYS A 45 7.89 -14.58 5.69
CA CYS A 45 9.30 -14.62 5.29
C CYS A 45 9.45 -15.29 3.92
N PHE A 46 10.33 -14.76 3.10
CA PHE A 46 10.66 -15.22 1.75
C PHE A 46 12.17 -15.32 1.60
N ALA A 47 12.63 -16.36 0.94
CA ALA A 47 14.05 -16.62 0.73
C ALA A 47 14.62 -15.93 -0.52
N SER A 48 13.80 -15.23 -1.31
CA SER A 48 14.25 -14.47 -2.48
C SER A 48 13.26 -13.39 -2.89
N GLY A 49 13.74 -12.41 -3.67
CA GLY A 49 12.90 -11.36 -4.24
C GLY A 49 11.83 -11.90 -5.18
N GLU A 50 12.15 -12.92 -5.98
CA GLU A 50 11.23 -13.56 -6.90
C GLU A 50 10.08 -14.24 -6.17
N ALA A 51 10.38 -14.93 -5.06
CA ALA A 51 9.38 -15.57 -4.23
C ALA A 51 8.40 -14.54 -3.64
N LEU A 52 8.91 -13.40 -3.15
CA LEU A 52 8.08 -12.29 -2.69
C LEU A 52 7.19 -11.75 -3.82
N LEU A 53 7.77 -11.44 -5.00
CA LEU A 53 7.05 -10.81 -6.11
C LEU A 53 5.95 -11.69 -6.71
N ALA A 54 6.02 -13.00 -6.50
CA ALA A 54 5.01 -13.99 -6.90
C ALA A 54 3.99 -14.28 -5.80
N ALA A 55 4.19 -13.82 -4.57
CA ALA A 55 3.38 -14.19 -3.43
C ALA A 55 2.05 -13.42 -3.38
N PRO A 56 0.91 -14.09 -3.15
CA PRO A 56 -0.39 -13.43 -2.98
C PRO A 56 -0.44 -12.55 -1.71
N GLU A 57 0.35 -12.84 -0.71
CA GLU A 57 0.49 -12.07 0.53
C GLU A 57 0.93 -10.62 0.28
N LEU A 58 1.59 -10.38 -0.85
CA LEU A 58 2.03 -9.04 -1.25
C LEU A 58 0.87 -8.04 -1.32
N ALA A 59 -0.31 -8.47 -1.73
CA ALA A 59 -1.51 -7.63 -1.77
C ALA A 59 -1.94 -7.10 -0.39
N ASN A 60 -1.56 -7.80 0.68
CA ASN A 60 -1.89 -7.45 2.07
C ASN A 60 -0.69 -6.89 2.86
N ALA A 61 0.43 -6.66 2.19
CA ALA A 61 1.62 -6.11 2.83
C ALA A 61 1.38 -4.67 3.31
N VAL A 62 1.96 -4.33 4.45
CA VAL A 62 1.99 -2.94 4.98
C VAL A 62 3.41 -2.46 5.23
N CYS A 63 4.38 -3.36 5.27
CA CYS A 63 5.79 -3.04 5.46
C CYS A 63 6.65 -4.14 4.81
N LEU A 64 7.80 -3.74 4.29
CA LEU A 64 8.84 -4.64 3.79
C LEU A 64 10.11 -4.48 4.62
N VAL A 65 10.74 -5.61 4.93
CA VAL A 65 12.11 -5.69 5.44
C VAL A 65 12.90 -6.49 4.41
N LEU A 66 13.83 -5.86 3.72
CA LEU A 66 14.56 -6.45 2.59
C LEU A 66 16.05 -6.48 2.88
N ASP A 67 16.68 -7.62 2.72
CA ASP A 67 18.13 -7.63 2.56
C ASP A 67 18.54 -6.94 1.25
N VAL A 68 19.61 -6.17 1.29
CA VAL A 68 20.11 -5.45 0.10
C VAL A 68 20.71 -6.42 -0.89
N ARG A 69 21.50 -7.39 -0.39
CA ARG A 69 22.26 -8.31 -1.22
C ARG A 69 21.69 -9.72 -1.17
N MET A 70 21.02 -10.10 -2.23
CA MET A 70 20.49 -11.45 -2.40
C MET A 70 20.87 -11.99 -3.78
N PRO A 71 21.04 -13.31 -3.93
CA PRO A 71 21.14 -13.95 -5.25
C PRO A 71 19.90 -13.67 -6.09
N GLY A 72 20.06 -13.52 -7.40
CA GLY A 72 18.95 -13.14 -8.29
C GLY A 72 18.61 -11.66 -8.16
N LEU A 73 17.41 -11.34 -7.74
CA LEU A 73 16.97 -9.95 -7.54
C LEU A 73 17.46 -9.41 -6.19
N SER A 74 18.26 -8.36 -6.23
CA SER A 74 18.64 -7.58 -5.04
C SER A 74 17.42 -6.91 -4.40
N GLY A 75 17.52 -6.54 -3.12
CA GLY A 75 16.43 -5.81 -2.44
C GLY A 75 16.06 -4.50 -3.12
N LEU A 76 17.03 -3.80 -3.73
CA LEU A 76 16.78 -2.57 -4.49
C LEU A 76 15.99 -2.83 -5.77
N GLU A 77 16.31 -3.89 -6.50
CA GLU A 77 15.57 -4.28 -7.70
C GLU A 77 14.15 -4.74 -7.36
N VAL A 78 13.96 -5.45 -6.23
CA VAL A 78 12.64 -5.78 -5.70
C VAL A 78 11.83 -4.53 -5.42
N GLN A 79 12.40 -3.53 -4.74
CA GLN A 79 11.71 -2.26 -4.47
C GLN A 79 11.35 -1.53 -5.78
N ALA A 80 12.27 -1.47 -6.74
CA ALA A 80 12.03 -0.84 -8.04
C ALA A 80 10.88 -1.53 -8.80
N GLU A 81 10.83 -2.87 -8.79
CA GLU A 81 9.76 -3.65 -9.42
C GLU A 81 8.40 -3.42 -8.74
N LEU A 82 8.36 -3.36 -7.40
CA LEU A 82 7.13 -3.05 -6.67
C LEU A 82 6.60 -1.66 -7.04
N ARG A 83 7.47 -0.67 -7.16
CA ARG A 83 7.09 0.67 -7.62
C ARG A 83 6.57 0.67 -9.05
N ARG A 84 7.20 -0.09 -9.95
CA ARG A 84 6.74 -0.25 -11.32
C ARG A 84 5.33 -0.85 -11.38
N ARG A 85 4.97 -1.71 -10.41
CA ARG A 85 3.61 -2.25 -10.21
C ARG A 85 2.66 -1.27 -9.51
N GLY A 86 3.09 -0.04 -9.19
CA GLY A 86 2.29 0.95 -8.49
C GLY A 86 2.18 0.72 -6.98
N MET A 87 2.99 -0.20 -6.41
CA MET A 87 2.98 -0.53 -5.00
C MET A 87 4.02 0.32 -4.25
N GLN A 88 3.57 1.16 -3.33
CA GLN A 88 4.42 2.03 -2.50
C GLN A 88 4.41 1.57 -1.05
N LEU A 89 5.10 0.45 -0.80
CA LEU A 89 5.23 -0.09 0.55
C LEU A 89 6.39 0.58 1.30
N PRO A 90 6.20 0.99 2.56
CA PRO A 90 7.30 1.40 3.42
C PRO A 90 8.32 0.26 3.53
N THR A 91 9.54 0.53 3.12
CA THR A 91 10.61 -0.47 3.03
C THR A 91 11.75 -0.09 3.95
N ILE A 92 12.17 -1.03 4.78
CA ILE A 92 13.37 -0.98 5.59
C ILE A 92 14.37 -1.95 4.97
N PHE A 93 15.56 -1.47 4.66
CA PHE A 93 16.64 -2.31 4.18
C PHE A 93 17.53 -2.79 5.32
N LEU A 94 17.85 -4.08 5.31
CA LEU A 94 18.94 -4.63 6.12
C LEU A 94 20.19 -4.69 5.24
N THR A 95 21.32 -4.20 5.74
CA THR A 95 22.51 -4.01 4.93
C THR A 95 23.78 -4.36 5.69
N GLY A 96 24.80 -4.85 4.99
CA GLY A 96 26.14 -4.98 5.55
C GLY A 96 26.93 -3.68 5.49
N ALA A 97 28.02 -3.57 6.24
CA ALA A 97 28.86 -2.37 6.38
C ALA A 97 29.40 -1.78 5.05
N ALA A 98 29.45 -2.57 3.97
CA ALA A 98 29.98 -2.15 2.68
C ALA A 98 28.96 -1.45 1.77
N ASP A 99 27.71 -1.27 2.19
CA ASP A 99 26.59 -0.85 1.33
C ASP A 99 26.15 0.61 1.52
N VAL A 100 26.90 1.42 2.26
CA VAL A 100 26.58 2.84 2.55
C VAL A 100 26.27 3.66 1.27
N PRO A 101 27.01 3.53 0.14
CA PRO A 101 26.66 4.25 -1.08
C PRO A 101 25.31 3.84 -1.67
N LEU A 102 24.94 2.55 -1.53
CA LEU A 102 23.64 2.02 -1.97
C LEU A 102 22.50 2.54 -1.05
N ALA A 103 22.76 2.67 0.25
CA ALA A 103 21.82 3.24 1.20
C ALA A 103 21.36 4.65 0.80
N VAL A 104 22.30 5.52 0.39
CA VAL A 104 21.99 6.89 -0.04
C VAL A 104 21.12 6.90 -1.31
N SER A 105 21.38 6.01 -2.27
CA SER A 105 20.55 5.89 -3.48
C SER A 105 19.14 5.45 -3.14
N ALA A 106 18.99 4.40 -2.33
CA ALA A 106 17.70 3.86 -1.99
C ALA A 106 16.85 4.80 -1.11
N MET A 107 17.47 5.64 -0.28
CA MET A 107 16.74 6.71 0.45
C MET A 107 16.18 7.75 -0.53
N ARG A 108 16.93 8.13 -1.56
CA ARG A 108 16.42 8.99 -2.67
C ARG A 108 15.28 8.31 -3.42
N ASP A 109 15.36 7.00 -3.52
CA ASP A 109 14.32 6.15 -4.12
C ASP A 109 13.17 5.83 -3.16
N GLY A 110 13.07 6.48 -1.99
CA GLY A 110 11.95 6.45 -1.05
C GLY A 110 11.91 5.20 -0.17
N ALA A 111 13.07 4.60 0.12
CA ALA A 111 13.20 3.73 1.27
C ALA A 111 12.84 4.52 2.53
N LEU A 112 12.20 3.85 3.49
CA LEU A 112 11.87 4.47 4.77
C LEU A 112 13.09 4.53 5.66
N ASP A 113 13.90 3.47 5.66
CA ASP A 113 15.08 3.37 6.51
C ASP A 113 16.08 2.32 6.02
N PHE A 114 17.31 2.42 6.57
CA PHE A 114 18.39 1.47 6.43
C PHE A 114 18.93 1.09 7.80
N ILE A 115 19.08 -0.22 8.04
CA ILE A 115 19.59 -0.75 9.30
C ILE A 115 20.79 -1.64 8.98
N GLU A 116 21.93 -1.29 9.54
CA GLU A 116 23.17 -2.03 9.35
C GLU A 116 23.20 -3.30 10.22
N LYS A 117 23.64 -4.41 9.62
CA LYS A 117 23.88 -5.68 10.30
C LYS A 117 25.32 -5.64 10.91
N PRO A 118 25.51 -6.01 12.21
CA PRO A 118 24.51 -6.47 13.18
C PRO A 118 23.73 -5.31 13.79
N PHE A 119 22.44 -5.54 14.09
CA PHE A 119 21.53 -4.52 14.63
C PHE A 119 20.93 -4.95 15.98
N GLU A 120 20.49 -3.96 16.75
CA GLU A 120 19.75 -4.17 17.98
C GLU A 120 18.29 -4.58 17.66
N PRO A 121 17.81 -5.73 18.20
CA PRO A 121 16.48 -6.25 17.91
C PRO A 121 15.37 -5.25 18.21
N GLU A 122 15.43 -4.54 19.33
CA GLU A 122 14.43 -3.57 19.76
C GLU A 122 14.36 -2.39 18.80
N HIS A 123 15.50 -1.94 18.29
CA HIS A 123 15.56 -0.86 17.30
C HIS A 123 14.84 -1.28 15.98
N LEU A 124 15.12 -2.48 15.47
CA LEU A 124 14.45 -2.98 14.27
C LEU A 124 12.93 -3.09 14.50
N VAL A 125 12.49 -3.64 15.64
CA VAL A 125 11.06 -3.75 15.97
C VAL A 125 10.39 -2.39 15.98
N GLN A 126 10.98 -1.39 16.61
CA GLN A 126 10.46 -0.03 16.66
C GLN A 126 10.31 0.58 15.26
N ARG A 127 11.32 0.43 14.41
CA ARG A 127 11.29 0.94 13.03
C ARG A 127 10.22 0.24 12.19
N VAL A 128 10.08 -1.08 12.33
CA VAL A 128 9.04 -1.86 11.66
C VAL A 128 7.64 -1.44 12.11
N GLN A 129 7.42 -1.19 13.40
CA GLN A 129 6.12 -0.70 13.91
C GLN A 129 5.75 0.66 13.30
N GLN A 130 6.70 1.59 13.21
CA GLN A 130 6.50 2.88 12.54
C GLN A 130 6.18 2.72 11.05
N ALA A 131 6.92 1.83 10.36
CA ALA A 131 6.67 1.50 8.96
C ALA A 131 5.29 0.90 8.74
N MET A 132 4.86 -0.01 9.60
CA MET A 132 3.52 -0.62 9.54
C MET A 132 2.41 0.41 9.72
N GLN A 133 2.55 1.35 10.66
CA GLN A 133 1.58 2.44 10.83
C GLN A 133 1.45 3.28 9.57
N LEU A 134 2.57 3.67 8.98
CA LEU A 134 2.60 4.41 7.71
C LEU A 134 1.96 3.60 6.57
N GLY A 135 2.28 2.30 6.47
CA GLY A 135 1.74 1.42 5.43
C GLY A 135 0.22 1.23 5.56
N ARG A 136 -0.28 1.04 6.78
CA ARG A 136 -1.73 0.97 7.05
C ARG A 136 -2.44 2.27 6.64
N HIS A 137 -1.88 3.42 7.00
CA HIS A 137 -2.44 4.72 6.63
C HIS A 137 -2.48 4.91 5.11
N ARG A 138 -1.38 4.61 4.40
CA ARG A 138 -1.33 4.67 2.93
C ARG A 138 -2.35 3.74 2.28
N ARG A 139 -2.50 2.53 2.82
CA ARG A 139 -3.48 1.55 2.31
C ARG A 139 -4.91 2.03 2.48
N LEU A 140 -5.27 2.61 3.62
CA LEU A 140 -6.59 3.21 3.84
C LEU A 140 -6.85 4.34 2.85
N GLN A 141 -5.91 5.26 2.70
CA GLN A 141 -6.04 6.35 1.71
C GLN A 141 -6.17 5.85 0.27
N GLN A 142 -5.44 4.78 -0.10
CA GLN A 142 -5.56 4.17 -1.42
C GLN A 142 -6.93 3.52 -1.63
N ALA A 143 -7.46 2.83 -0.62
CA ALA A 143 -8.79 2.22 -0.66
C ALA A 143 -9.89 3.29 -0.82
N GLU A 144 -9.83 4.38 -0.05
CA GLU A 144 -10.75 5.51 -0.15
C GLU A 144 -10.70 6.15 -1.55
N ARG A 145 -9.48 6.41 -2.06
CA ARG A 145 -9.31 6.95 -3.42
C ARG A 145 -9.86 6.01 -4.50
N ALA A 146 -9.61 4.71 -4.37
CA ALA A 146 -10.12 3.70 -5.30
C ALA A 146 -11.66 3.65 -5.28
N GLU A 147 -12.27 3.76 -4.10
CA GLU A 147 -13.72 3.81 -3.95
C GLU A 147 -14.31 5.06 -4.61
N VAL A 148 -13.72 6.25 -4.37
CA VAL A 148 -14.14 7.49 -5.04
C VAL A 148 -14.01 7.38 -6.56
N GLN A 149 -12.90 6.86 -7.06
CA GLN A 149 -12.70 6.64 -8.50
C GLN A 149 -13.71 5.66 -9.09
N ALA A 150 -14.03 4.59 -8.37
CA ALA A 150 -15.05 3.63 -8.80
C ALA A 150 -16.43 4.30 -8.89
N ARG A 151 -16.80 5.15 -7.92
CA ARG A 151 -18.05 5.93 -7.99
C ARG A 151 -18.05 6.91 -9.16
N LEU A 152 -16.97 7.65 -9.37
CA LEU A 152 -16.81 8.56 -10.50
C LEU A 152 -16.93 7.86 -11.85
N ALA A 153 -16.47 6.61 -11.96
CA ALA A 153 -16.58 5.82 -13.18
C ALA A 153 -18.03 5.42 -13.52
N THR A 154 -18.95 5.47 -12.55
CA THR A 154 -20.38 5.19 -12.77
C THR A 154 -21.14 6.38 -13.36
N LEU A 155 -20.54 7.57 -13.34
CA LEU A 155 -21.18 8.78 -13.89
C LEU A 155 -21.20 8.74 -15.41
N THR A 156 -22.35 9.08 -15.98
CA THR A 156 -22.44 9.39 -17.41
C THR A 156 -21.65 10.66 -17.74
N PRO A 157 -21.27 10.89 -19.02
CA PRO A 157 -20.58 12.14 -19.40
C PRO A 157 -21.35 13.38 -18.95
N ARG A 158 -22.67 13.38 -19.05
CA ARG A 158 -23.49 14.52 -18.64
C ARG A 158 -23.54 14.73 -17.13
N GLU A 159 -23.59 13.66 -16.35
CA GLU A 159 -23.51 13.73 -14.89
C GLU A 159 -22.13 14.24 -14.43
N ARG A 160 -21.05 13.86 -15.13
CA ARG A 160 -19.71 14.37 -14.85
C ARG A 160 -19.58 15.86 -15.13
N GLU A 161 -20.10 16.35 -16.26
CA GLU A 161 -20.15 17.78 -16.55
C GLU A 161 -20.91 18.57 -15.45
N VAL A 162 -22.03 18.01 -14.99
CA VAL A 162 -22.80 18.63 -13.90
C VAL A 162 -22.01 18.61 -12.60
N LEU A 163 -21.36 17.48 -12.23
CA LEU A 163 -20.51 17.38 -11.04
C LEU A 163 -19.41 18.45 -11.05
N ASP A 164 -18.68 18.60 -12.16
CA ASP A 164 -17.57 19.56 -12.30
C ASP A 164 -18.03 21.00 -12.07
N LEU A 165 -19.24 21.34 -12.45
CA LEU A 165 -19.82 22.67 -12.27
C LEU A 165 -20.39 22.87 -10.85
N VAL A 166 -20.95 21.82 -10.27
CA VAL A 166 -21.46 21.80 -8.90
C VAL A 166 -20.34 22.02 -7.89
N VAL A 167 -19.21 21.32 -8.05
CA VAL A 167 -18.02 21.46 -7.18
C VAL A 167 -17.42 22.87 -7.28
N LYS A 168 -17.59 23.58 -8.41
CA LYS A 168 -17.22 24.99 -8.58
C LYS A 168 -18.20 25.97 -7.92
N GLY A 169 -19.26 25.48 -7.30
CA GLY A 169 -20.23 26.29 -6.57
C GLY A 169 -21.30 26.93 -7.44
N LEU A 170 -21.49 26.50 -8.70
CA LEU A 170 -22.52 27.09 -9.58
C LEU A 170 -23.91 26.62 -9.18
N THR A 171 -24.88 27.51 -9.34
CA THR A 171 -26.31 27.23 -9.15
C THR A 171 -26.88 26.43 -10.32
N ASN A 172 -27.99 25.72 -10.09
CA ASN A 172 -28.66 24.94 -11.15
C ASN A 172 -29.05 25.81 -12.37
N LYS A 173 -29.34 27.11 -12.15
CA LYS A 173 -29.68 28.05 -13.23
C LYS A 173 -28.45 28.41 -14.08
N GLU A 174 -27.31 28.61 -13.46
CA GLU A 174 -26.02 28.86 -14.15
C GLU A 174 -25.56 27.64 -14.92
N ILE A 175 -25.60 26.48 -14.29
CA ILE A 175 -25.28 25.20 -14.93
C ILE A 175 -26.18 24.95 -16.14
N GLY A 176 -27.49 25.19 -16.01
CA GLY A 176 -28.44 25.05 -17.11
C GLY A 176 -28.11 25.96 -18.30
N ARG A 177 -27.73 27.22 -18.06
CA ARG A 177 -27.26 28.13 -19.10
C ARG A 177 -25.99 27.64 -19.79
N MET A 178 -25.00 27.19 -19.02
CA MET A 178 -23.71 26.70 -19.56
C MET A 178 -23.87 25.43 -20.38
N LEU A 179 -24.74 24.53 -19.94
CA LEU A 179 -24.94 23.23 -20.56
C LEU A 179 -26.09 23.22 -21.61
N GLY A 180 -26.72 24.33 -21.86
CA GLY A 180 -27.82 24.46 -22.83
C GLY A 180 -29.07 23.66 -22.46
N THR A 181 -29.38 23.53 -21.17
CA THR A 181 -30.50 22.72 -20.67
C THR A 181 -31.33 23.47 -19.60
N SER A 182 -32.50 22.94 -19.23
CA SER A 182 -33.33 23.54 -18.19
C SER A 182 -32.73 23.32 -16.79
N HIS A 183 -33.01 24.24 -15.85
CA HIS A 183 -32.61 24.05 -14.44
C HIS A 183 -33.23 22.79 -13.82
N ARG A 184 -34.41 22.37 -14.29
CA ARG A 184 -35.07 21.13 -13.83
C ARG A 184 -34.33 19.89 -14.32
N THR A 185 -33.77 19.92 -15.53
CA THR A 185 -32.92 18.84 -16.05
C THR A 185 -31.61 18.75 -15.28
N VAL A 186 -31.01 19.90 -14.93
CA VAL A 186 -29.82 19.95 -14.07
C VAL A 186 -30.12 19.38 -12.69
N ASP A 187 -31.26 19.65 -12.11
CA ASP A 187 -31.69 19.13 -10.82
C ASP A 187 -31.78 17.60 -10.80
N ILE A 188 -32.34 17.02 -11.88
CA ILE A 188 -32.39 15.56 -12.06
C ILE A 188 -30.97 14.96 -12.15
N HIS A 189 -30.07 15.56 -12.94
CA HIS A 189 -28.68 15.09 -13.04
C HIS A 189 -27.95 15.23 -11.71
N ARG A 190 -28.16 16.34 -11.01
CA ARG A 190 -27.57 16.58 -9.69
C ARG A 190 -28.01 15.51 -8.67
N SER A 191 -29.30 15.19 -8.61
CA SER A 191 -29.80 14.12 -7.74
C SER A 191 -29.14 12.78 -8.04
N LYS A 192 -28.99 12.42 -9.33
CA LYS A 192 -28.30 11.19 -9.74
C LYS A 192 -26.81 11.21 -9.39
N VAL A 193 -26.15 12.36 -9.50
CA VAL A 193 -24.74 12.52 -9.09
C VAL A 193 -24.62 12.30 -7.58
N MET A 194 -25.46 12.95 -6.77
CA MET A 194 -25.44 12.76 -5.31
C MET A 194 -25.64 11.30 -4.92
N GLU A 195 -26.63 10.63 -5.52
CA GLU A 195 -26.91 9.20 -5.30
C GLU A 195 -25.70 8.32 -5.65
N LYS A 196 -25.15 8.46 -6.87
CA LYS A 196 -24.01 7.67 -7.35
C LYS A 196 -22.72 7.92 -6.57
N MET A 197 -22.51 9.19 -6.18
CA MET A 197 -21.35 9.57 -5.35
C MET A 197 -21.56 9.22 -3.87
N ARG A 198 -22.78 8.83 -3.45
CA ARG A 198 -23.18 8.59 -2.05
C ARG A 198 -22.89 9.79 -1.15
N ALA A 199 -23.15 10.98 -1.66
CA ALA A 199 -22.98 12.24 -0.95
C ALA A 199 -24.35 12.70 -0.42
N GLU A 200 -24.45 13.00 0.87
CA GLU A 200 -25.66 13.54 1.50
C GLU A 200 -25.68 15.08 1.38
N ALA A 201 -24.51 15.69 1.34
CA ALA A 201 -24.33 17.12 1.20
C ALA A 201 -23.32 17.48 0.09
N LEU A 202 -23.45 18.71 -0.43
CA LEU A 202 -22.58 19.22 -1.48
C LEU A 202 -21.10 19.26 -1.08
N ALA A 203 -20.85 19.45 0.21
CA ALA A 203 -19.51 19.52 0.76
C ALA A 203 -18.78 18.13 0.78
N GLU A 204 -19.50 17.05 0.48
CA GLU A 204 -18.97 15.69 0.41
C GLU A 204 -18.59 15.27 -1.02
N LEU A 205 -18.89 16.08 -2.03
CA LEU A 205 -18.49 15.88 -3.42
C LEU A 205 -17.08 16.42 -3.67
#